data_3bac6ff5c009d63f0c4f9ee74c345b9e
#
_entry.id   3bac6ff5c009d63f0c4f9ee74c345b9e
#
_cell.length_a   1.000
_cell.length_b   1.000
_cell.length_c   1.000
_cell.angle_alpha   90.00
_cell.angle_beta   90.00
_cell.angle_gamma   90.00
#
_symmetry.space_group_name_H-M   'P 1'
#
loop_
_entity.id
_entity.type
_entity.pdbx_description
1 polymer ?
#
loop_
_entity_poly.entity_id
_entity_poly.type
_entity_poly.pdbx_seq_one_letter_code
_entity_poly.pdbx_strand_id
1 'polypeptide(L)'
;MTAELSTVNNDLVILHREAHGHLKLNRQSPDYGFARDSVTVALTVAELPAACAEYPCVMARQPDGALSLLAVTGLQAGHNLFVAADGAWQGQYLPATLATWPFRLVRESDDGRFLVAVRPEALNPSVGDPLFNAEGQELPWLLERLRQLTETDAGMGATTAQLAQLDAAGVLVDRSLQVILPDGRDLELHGFMTVDEARLQGLPADTVHALHTSGALTLAYLHLLSLRQFRQLVARSGELAKQAALQEAQQLAALNGQAGPLAQAESVAVPAAKTT
;
A
#
# COMPACT_ATOMS: atom_id res chain seq x y z
N MET A 1 12.90 5.99 -15.72
CA MET A 1 11.44 6.15 -15.84
C MET A 1 10.93 6.54 -14.47
N THR A 2 10.62 7.79 -14.28
CA THR A 2 10.17 8.41 -13.04
C THR A 2 8.78 7.88 -12.72
N ALA A 3 8.64 7.06 -11.68
CA ALA A 3 7.32 6.75 -11.13
C ALA A 3 6.86 7.98 -10.34
N GLU A 4 6.10 8.84 -10.98
CA GLU A 4 5.32 9.88 -10.32
C GLU A 4 4.32 9.18 -9.39
N LEU A 5 4.34 9.58 -8.12
CA LEU A 5 3.32 9.19 -7.13
C LEU A 5 1.96 9.68 -7.64
N SER A 6 1.25 8.77 -8.29
CA SER A 6 0.04 9.01 -9.04
C SER A 6 -1.07 9.57 -8.16
N THR A 7 -1.56 10.72 -8.55
CA THR A 7 -2.81 11.35 -8.15
C THR A 7 -3.94 10.34 -8.02
N VAL A 8 -4.56 10.34 -6.84
CA VAL A 8 -5.76 9.57 -6.51
C VAL A 8 -6.86 9.88 -7.53
N ASN A 9 -7.33 8.86 -8.19
CA ASN A 9 -8.39 8.87 -9.17
C ASN A 9 -9.68 9.52 -8.63
N ASN A 10 -10.33 10.32 -9.44
CA ASN A 10 -11.40 11.27 -9.11
C ASN A 10 -12.81 10.63 -8.92
N ASP A 11 -12.91 9.33 -8.60
CA ASP A 11 -14.18 8.58 -8.54
C ASP A 11 -14.78 8.50 -7.13
N LEU A 12 -14.55 9.54 -6.31
CA LEU A 12 -15.15 9.66 -4.99
C LEU A 12 -16.51 10.34 -5.08
N VAL A 13 -17.52 9.79 -4.40
CA VAL A 13 -18.82 10.43 -4.22
C VAL A 13 -19.05 10.72 -2.74
N ILE A 14 -19.71 11.82 -2.44
CA ILE A 14 -20.08 12.14 -1.04
C ILE A 14 -21.07 11.08 -0.55
N LEU A 15 -20.77 10.48 0.60
CA LEU A 15 -21.64 9.49 1.22
C LEU A 15 -22.94 10.17 1.64
N HIS A 16 -24.04 9.70 1.08
CA HIS A 16 -25.36 10.25 1.36
C HIS A 16 -26.36 9.11 1.60
N ARG A 17 -27.11 9.19 2.71
CA ARG A 17 -28.04 8.13 3.13
C ARG A 17 -29.12 7.81 2.09
N GLU A 18 -29.63 8.82 1.39
CA GLU A 18 -30.68 8.61 0.38
C GLU A 18 -30.14 7.91 -0.87
N ALA A 19 -28.92 8.26 -1.30
CA ALA A 19 -28.30 7.66 -2.48
C ALA A 19 -27.68 6.30 -2.19
N HIS A 20 -27.12 6.10 -1.00
CA HIS A 20 -26.29 4.93 -0.66
C HIS A 20 -26.90 4.04 0.43
N GLY A 21 -28.10 4.39 0.96
CA GLY A 21 -28.76 3.67 2.06
C GLY A 21 -29.10 2.19 1.73
N HIS A 22 -29.23 1.85 0.46
CA HIS A 22 -29.50 0.48 0.00
C HIS A 22 -28.22 -0.32 -0.25
N LEU A 23 -27.03 0.33 -0.17
CA LEU A 23 -25.75 -0.31 -0.45
C LEU A 23 -25.14 -0.91 0.83
N LYS A 24 -24.27 -1.88 0.63
CA LYS A 24 -23.60 -2.68 1.66
C LYS A 24 -22.08 -2.68 1.40
N LEU A 25 -21.31 -2.89 2.46
CA LEU A 25 -19.86 -3.08 2.36
C LEU A 25 -19.50 -4.51 2.82
N ASN A 26 -18.72 -5.22 2.01
CA ASN A 26 -18.17 -6.51 2.41
C ASN A 26 -17.01 -6.29 3.38
N ARG A 27 -17.27 -6.50 4.68
CA ARG A 27 -16.29 -6.31 5.75
C ARG A 27 -15.58 -7.59 6.16
N GLN A 28 -16.14 -8.75 5.82
CA GLN A 28 -15.60 -10.07 6.21
C GLN A 28 -14.43 -10.50 5.32
N SER A 29 -14.42 -10.05 4.07
CA SER A 29 -13.34 -10.28 3.11
C SER A 29 -13.01 -8.96 2.42
N PRO A 30 -12.32 -8.04 3.10
CA PRO A 30 -11.94 -6.78 2.48
C PRO A 30 -10.94 -7.04 1.36
N ASP A 31 -11.21 -6.42 0.20
CA ASP A 31 -10.33 -6.48 -0.96
C ASP A 31 -9.41 -5.26 -0.99
N TYR A 32 -8.11 -5.51 -0.84
CA TYR A 32 -7.05 -4.50 -0.94
C TYR A 32 -6.44 -4.42 -2.34
N GLY A 33 -7.06 -5.03 -3.34
CA GLY A 33 -6.62 -4.99 -4.74
C GLY A 33 -6.42 -3.57 -5.28
N PHE A 34 -7.17 -2.59 -4.75
CA PHE A 34 -6.97 -1.16 -5.07
C PHE A 34 -5.58 -0.62 -4.71
N ALA A 35 -4.88 -1.24 -3.76
CA ALA A 35 -3.52 -0.86 -3.34
C ALA A 35 -2.43 -1.69 -4.05
N ARG A 36 -2.79 -2.57 -4.98
CA ARG A 36 -1.86 -3.49 -5.67
C ARG A 36 -0.73 -2.76 -6.37
N ASP A 37 -1.03 -1.64 -6.98
CA ASP A 37 -0.06 -0.87 -7.76
C ASP A 37 0.71 0.16 -6.92
N SER A 38 0.35 0.30 -5.63
CA SER A 38 0.98 1.27 -4.71
C SER A 38 2.21 0.67 -4.06
N VAL A 39 3.39 1.20 -4.34
CA VAL A 39 4.65 0.77 -3.72
C VAL A 39 4.92 1.42 -2.37
N THR A 40 4.11 2.39 -2.00
CA THR A 40 4.15 3.07 -0.70
C THR A 40 2.75 3.29 -0.15
N VAL A 41 2.63 3.32 1.17
CA VAL A 41 1.39 3.62 1.89
C VAL A 41 1.66 4.68 2.95
N ALA A 42 0.84 5.74 2.97
CA ALA A 42 0.98 6.80 3.96
C ALA A 42 0.69 6.30 5.38
N LEU A 43 1.53 6.72 6.31
CA LEU A 43 1.45 6.39 7.74
C LEU A 43 1.28 7.65 8.58
N THR A 44 0.61 7.52 9.70
CA THR A 44 0.70 8.48 10.81
C THR A 44 1.85 8.12 11.74
N VAL A 45 2.36 9.10 12.48
CA VAL A 45 3.40 8.86 13.49
C VAL A 45 2.93 7.89 14.58
N ALA A 46 1.64 7.87 14.89
CA ALA A 46 1.06 6.97 15.89
C ALA A 46 1.16 5.48 15.47
N GLU A 47 1.22 5.21 14.17
CA GLU A 47 1.35 3.86 13.62
C GLU A 47 2.79 3.35 13.62
N LEU A 48 3.76 4.27 13.68
CA LEU A 48 5.17 3.95 13.46
C LEU A 48 5.71 2.87 14.39
N PRO A 49 5.35 2.78 15.69
CA PRO A 49 5.81 1.70 16.56
C PRO A 49 5.44 0.30 16.06
N ALA A 50 4.26 0.14 15.46
CA ALA A 50 3.84 -1.14 14.87
C ALA A 50 4.40 -1.31 13.45
N ALA A 51 4.30 -0.27 12.61
CA ALA A 51 4.72 -0.31 11.22
C ALA A 51 6.22 -0.55 11.05
N CYS A 52 7.09 0.02 11.91
CA CYS A 52 8.54 -0.12 11.83
C CYS A 52 9.03 -1.57 12.07
N ALA A 53 8.20 -2.42 12.65
CA ALA A 53 8.51 -3.83 12.82
C ALA A 53 8.38 -4.65 11.52
N GLU A 54 7.64 -4.14 10.55
CA GLU A 54 7.32 -4.87 9.31
C GLU A 54 7.76 -4.13 8.04
N TYR A 55 7.65 -2.79 8.00
CA TYR A 55 7.93 -2.00 6.80
C TYR A 55 9.17 -1.12 6.97
N PRO A 56 9.97 -0.92 5.90
CA PRO A 56 10.82 0.25 5.83
C PRO A 56 9.92 1.50 5.82
N CYS A 57 10.12 2.39 6.77
CA CYS A 57 9.38 3.65 6.84
C CYS A 57 10.31 4.78 6.39
N VAL A 58 9.91 5.55 5.39
CA VAL A 58 10.70 6.63 4.80
C VAL A 58 9.90 7.92 4.74
N MET A 59 10.56 9.03 4.51
CA MET A 59 9.89 10.31 4.28
C MET A 59 9.93 10.66 2.80
N ALA A 60 8.92 11.37 2.32
CA ALA A 60 8.93 11.92 0.97
C ALA A 60 8.38 13.35 0.99
N ARG A 61 8.98 14.21 0.15
CA ARG A 61 8.50 15.56 -0.05
C ARG A 61 7.43 15.54 -1.15
N GLN A 62 6.27 16.05 -0.81
CA GLN A 62 5.15 16.17 -1.73
C GLN A 62 5.35 17.38 -2.68
N PRO A 63 4.62 17.45 -3.80
CA PRO A 63 4.73 18.57 -4.74
C PRO A 63 4.44 19.95 -4.14
N ASP A 64 3.61 20.02 -3.09
CA ASP A 64 3.31 21.23 -2.32
C ASP A 64 4.38 21.58 -1.29
N GLY A 65 5.47 20.78 -1.20
CA GLY A 65 6.56 20.95 -0.24
C GLY A 65 6.34 20.28 1.12
N ALA A 66 5.13 19.80 1.42
CA ALA A 66 4.85 19.08 2.66
C ALA A 66 5.60 17.74 2.71
N LEU A 67 5.91 17.28 3.93
CA LEU A 67 6.54 15.98 4.15
C LEU A 67 5.49 14.94 4.55
N SER A 68 5.62 13.74 4.02
CA SER A 68 4.81 12.58 4.37
C SER A 68 5.69 11.45 4.89
N LEU A 69 5.15 10.70 5.85
CA LEU A 69 5.73 9.43 6.33
C LEU A 69 5.09 8.28 5.54
N LEU A 70 5.91 7.41 4.98
CA LEU A 70 5.47 6.34 4.08
C LEU A 70 6.03 5.00 4.52
N ALA A 71 5.19 3.96 4.58
CA ALA A 71 5.64 2.57 4.56
C ALA A 71 6.00 2.19 3.11
N VAL A 72 7.15 1.59 2.90
CA VAL A 72 7.54 1.03 1.60
C VAL A 72 7.00 -0.40 1.53
N THR A 73 6.06 -0.63 0.61
CA THR A 73 5.37 -1.91 0.44
C THR A 73 5.75 -2.63 -0.85
N GLY A 74 6.52 -1.99 -1.71
CA GLY A 74 7.01 -2.56 -2.96
C GLY A 74 8.36 -2.00 -3.36
N LEU A 75 9.06 -2.74 -4.23
CA LEU A 75 10.37 -2.34 -4.76
C LEU A 75 10.29 -1.87 -6.21
N GLN A 76 9.24 -2.23 -6.92
CA GLN A 76 9.01 -1.91 -8.33
C GLN A 76 7.64 -1.26 -8.50
N ALA A 77 7.55 -0.24 -9.35
CA ALA A 77 6.29 0.41 -9.67
C ALA A 77 5.23 -0.64 -10.08
N GLY A 78 4.01 -0.47 -9.60
CA GLY A 78 2.91 -1.39 -9.88
C GLY A 78 2.95 -2.71 -9.11
N HIS A 79 3.79 -2.85 -8.06
CA HIS A 79 3.95 -4.11 -7.35
C HIS A 79 3.99 -3.92 -5.83
N ASN A 80 2.83 -3.95 -5.20
CA ASN A 80 2.72 -4.04 -3.75
C ASN A 80 2.92 -5.49 -3.30
N LEU A 81 3.98 -5.75 -2.56
CA LEU A 81 4.34 -7.10 -2.10
C LEU A 81 3.44 -7.63 -0.98
N PHE A 82 2.54 -6.81 -0.45
CA PHE A 82 1.64 -7.17 0.64
C PHE A 82 0.19 -7.38 0.20
N VAL A 83 -0.11 -7.25 -1.10
CA VAL A 83 -1.43 -7.55 -1.67
C VAL A 83 -1.36 -8.84 -2.48
N ALA A 84 -2.04 -9.87 -2.01
CA ALA A 84 -2.13 -11.15 -2.70
C ALA A 84 -2.97 -11.07 -3.99
N ALA A 85 -2.91 -12.11 -4.83
CA ALA A 85 -3.65 -12.17 -6.09
C ALA A 85 -5.17 -12.06 -5.91
N ASP A 86 -5.70 -12.56 -4.79
CA ASP A 86 -7.11 -12.48 -4.40
C ASP A 86 -7.50 -11.17 -3.71
N GLY A 87 -6.57 -10.20 -3.57
CA GLY A 87 -6.79 -8.93 -2.89
C GLY A 87 -6.57 -8.97 -1.38
N ALA A 88 -6.24 -10.12 -0.78
CA ALA A 88 -5.99 -10.20 0.65
C ALA A 88 -4.70 -9.48 1.05
N TRP A 89 -4.74 -8.77 2.19
CA TRP A 89 -3.55 -8.19 2.78
C TRP A 89 -2.69 -9.26 3.47
N GLN A 90 -1.42 -9.27 3.14
CA GLN A 90 -0.44 -10.28 3.60
C GLN A 90 0.51 -9.75 4.67
N GLY A 91 0.29 -8.55 5.20
CA GLY A 91 1.04 -7.98 6.31
C GLY A 91 0.41 -8.34 7.66
N GLN A 92 1.22 -8.29 8.73
CA GLN A 92 0.72 -8.40 10.10
C GLN A 92 0.09 -7.09 10.57
N TYR A 93 0.64 -5.97 10.13
CA TYR A 93 0.12 -4.64 10.39
C TYR A 93 -0.58 -4.10 9.13
N LEU A 94 -1.80 -3.63 9.28
CA LEU A 94 -2.54 -2.96 8.21
C LEU A 94 -2.52 -1.45 8.44
N PRO A 95 -1.88 -0.65 7.56
CA PRO A 95 -1.88 0.80 7.68
C PRO A 95 -3.29 1.41 7.77
N ALA A 96 -3.47 2.40 8.63
CA ALA A 96 -4.78 3.01 8.90
C ALA A 96 -5.43 3.59 7.64
N THR A 97 -4.64 4.12 6.72
CA THR A 97 -5.12 4.64 5.43
C THR A 97 -5.74 3.56 4.54
N LEU A 98 -5.26 2.32 4.63
CA LEU A 98 -5.87 1.17 3.97
C LEU A 98 -7.05 0.62 4.77
N ALA A 99 -6.93 0.61 6.11
CA ALA A 99 -7.99 0.13 6.98
C ALA A 99 -9.28 0.97 6.89
N THR A 100 -9.19 2.27 6.60
CA THR A 100 -10.35 3.15 6.43
C THR A 100 -11.02 3.05 5.06
N TRP A 101 -10.42 2.35 4.11
CA TRP A 101 -11.05 2.08 2.80
C TRP A 101 -12.47 1.51 2.96
N PRO A 102 -13.46 1.92 2.12
CA PRO A 102 -13.34 2.81 0.95
C PRO A 102 -13.67 4.28 1.25
N PHE A 103 -13.65 4.68 2.52
CA PHE A 103 -14.05 6.01 2.94
C PHE A 103 -12.87 6.99 2.97
N ARG A 104 -13.17 8.27 2.69
CA ARG A 104 -12.22 9.37 2.75
C ARG A 104 -12.89 10.61 3.33
N LEU A 105 -12.11 11.47 4.03
CA LEU A 105 -12.53 12.81 4.35
C LEU A 105 -12.23 13.74 3.17
N VAL A 106 -13.21 14.55 2.82
CA VAL A 106 -13.08 15.62 1.82
C VAL A 106 -13.47 16.92 2.49
N ARG A 107 -12.64 17.93 2.37
CA ARG A 107 -12.95 19.25 2.89
C ARG A 107 -14.02 19.89 2.01
N GLU A 108 -15.13 20.33 2.62
CA GLU A 108 -16.27 20.88 1.89
C GLU A 108 -15.98 22.32 1.40
N SER A 109 -15.31 23.10 2.21
CA SER A 109 -15.00 24.50 1.93
C SER A 109 -13.98 25.03 2.93
N ASP A 110 -13.64 26.30 2.83
CA ASP A 110 -12.71 27.01 3.72
C ASP A 110 -13.19 27.13 5.18
N ASP A 111 -14.45 26.80 5.48
CA ASP A 111 -15.02 26.82 6.84
C ASP A 111 -14.60 25.59 7.69
N GLY A 112 -13.79 24.70 7.13
CA GLY A 112 -13.17 23.59 7.87
C GLY A 112 -14.09 22.39 8.11
N ARG A 113 -15.29 22.35 7.52
CA ARG A 113 -16.14 21.16 7.58
C ARG A 113 -15.61 20.07 6.69
N PHE A 114 -15.73 18.82 7.18
CA PHE A 114 -15.40 17.63 6.41
C PHE A 114 -16.66 16.87 6.05
N LEU A 115 -16.69 16.39 4.81
CA LEU A 115 -17.66 15.44 4.32
C LEU A 115 -16.99 14.08 4.19
N VAL A 116 -17.76 13.03 4.39
CA VAL A 116 -17.30 11.67 4.11
C VAL A 116 -17.59 11.35 2.66
N ALA A 117 -16.56 11.04 1.93
CA ALA A 117 -16.65 10.50 0.58
C ALA A 117 -16.41 8.98 0.60
N VAL A 118 -16.97 8.28 -0.37
CA VAL A 118 -16.83 6.83 -0.53
C VAL A 118 -16.57 6.50 -1.99
N ARG A 119 -15.84 5.44 -2.24
CA ARG A 119 -15.70 4.85 -3.57
C ARG A 119 -16.88 3.95 -3.85
N PRO A 120 -17.77 4.32 -4.80
CA PRO A 120 -18.99 3.56 -5.05
C PRO A 120 -18.75 2.14 -5.52
N GLU A 121 -17.65 1.88 -6.23
CA GLU A 121 -17.28 0.54 -6.71
C GLU A 121 -16.99 -0.46 -5.58
N ALA A 122 -16.68 0.02 -4.36
CA ALA A 122 -16.50 -0.84 -3.19
C ALA A 122 -17.81 -1.23 -2.52
N LEU A 123 -18.91 -0.57 -2.89
CA LEU A 123 -20.23 -0.82 -2.32
C LEU A 123 -21.02 -1.81 -3.20
N ASN A 124 -21.84 -2.63 -2.57
CA ASN A 124 -22.61 -3.67 -3.24
C ASN A 124 -24.06 -3.66 -2.74
N PRO A 125 -25.09 -3.78 -3.60
CA PRO A 125 -26.48 -3.79 -3.16
C PRO A 125 -26.91 -5.10 -2.47
N SER A 126 -26.16 -6.21 -2.69
CA SER A 126 -26.59 -7.55 -2.29
C SER A 126 -25.74 -8.16 -1.19
N VAL A 127 -24.42 -7.95 -1.21
CA VAL A 127 -23.45 -8.65 -0.35
C VAL A 127 -22.78 -7.69 0.64
N GLY A 128 -22.69 -8.09 1.90
CA GLY A 128 -22.04 -7.34 2.96
C GLY A 128 -22.99 -6.80 4.03
N ASP A 129 -22.44 -5.98 4.91
CA ASP A 129 -23.18 -5.31 5.97
C ASP A 129 -23.77 -3.99 5.46
N PRO A 130 -25.03 -3.63 5.80
CA PRO A 130 -25.61 -2.36 5.44
C PRO A 130 -24.86 -1.22 6.12
N LEU A 131 -24.85 -0.02 5.49
CA LEU A 131 -24.26 1.18 6.07
C LEU A 131 -25.21 1.84 7.07
N PHE A 132 -26.50 1.80 6.80
CA PHE A 132 -27.54 2.48 7.57
C PHE A 132 -28.62 1.50 8.04
N ASN A 133 -29.29 1.83 9.13
CA ASN A 133 -30.48 1.11 9.60
C ASN A 133 -31.74 1.54 8.82
N ALA A 134 -32.89 0.97 9.17
CA ALA A 134 -34.17 1.26 8.51
C ALA A 134 -34.61 2.74 8.66
N GLU A 135 -34.15 3.40 9.73
CA GLU A 135 -34.43 4.81 10.04
C GLU A 135 -33.42 5.76 9.35
N GLY A 136 -32.44 5.23 8.60
CA GLY A 136 -31.40 5.98 7.89
C GLY A 136 -30.29 6.50 8.80
N GLN A 137 -30.11 5.92 9.98
CA GLN A 137 -29.01 6.22 10.89
C GLN A 137 -27.82 5.31 10.58
N GLU A 138 -26.61 5.82 10.74
CA GLU A 138 -25.37 5.05 10.58
C GLU A 138 -25.31 3.91 11.58
N LEU A 139 -24.94 2.73 11.09
CA LEU A 139 -24.72 1.57 11.96
C LEU A 139 -23.45 1.74 12.82
N PRO A 140 -23.39 1.12 14.01
CA PRO A 140 -22.25 1.27 14.93
C PRO A 140 -20.89 1.02 14.29
N TRP A 141 -20.80 0.06 13.40
CA TRP A 141 -19.54 -0.23 12.70
C TRP A 141 -19.13 0.90 11.74
N LEU A 142 -20.10 1.56 11.09
CA LEU A 142 -19.81 2.71 10.22
C LEU A 142 -19.35 3.91 11.06
N LEU A 143 -20.01 4.19 12.17
CA LEU A 143 -19.59 5.24 13.10
C LEU A 143 -18.16 5.01 13.60
N GLU A 144 -17.82 3.77 13.96
CA GLU A 144 -16.45 3.43 14.35
C GLU A 144 -15.45 3.64 13.21
N ARG A 145 -15.82 3.29 11.97
CA ARG A 145 -14.99 3.52 10.79
C ARG A 145 -14.78 5.02 10.52
N LEU A 146 -15.83 5.82 10.68
CA LEU A 146 -15.75 7.27 10.52
C LEU A 146 -14.89 7.92 11.62
N ARG A 147 -14.96 7.41 12.86
CA ARG A 147 -14.08 7.83 13.94
C ARG A 147 -12.61 7.55 13.60
N GLN A 148 -12.29 6.32 13.17
CA GLN A 148 -10.94 5.95 12.73
C GLN A 148 -10.43 6.82 11.58
N LEU A 149 -11.30 7.14 10.63
CA LEU A 149 -10.96 8.02 9.50
C LEU A 149 -10.59 9.44 9.99
N THR A 150 -11.37 10.00 10.94
CA THR A 150 -11.10 11.32 11.54
C THR A 150 -9.80 11.31 12.35
N GLU A 151 -9.54 10.26 13.11
CA GLU A 151 -8.30 10.10 13.87
C GLU A 151 -7.09 9.95 12.95
N THR A 152 -7.24 9.22 11.85
CA THR A 152 -6.17 9.08 10.84
C THR A 152 -5.85 10.43 10.19
N ASP A 153 -6.86 11.20 9.81
CA ASP A 153 -6.66 12.54 9.21
C ASP A 153 -5.95 13.50 10.17
N ALA A 154 -6.41 13.56 11.43
CA ALA A 154 -5.75 14.34 12.48
C ALA A 154 -4.30 13.86 12.71
N GLY A 155 -4.08 12.55 12.70
CA GLY A 155 -2.76 11.93 12.80
C GLY A 155 -1.84 12.31 11.65
N MET A 156 -2.34 12.45 10.43
CA MET A 156 -1.55 12.93 9.28
C MET A 156 -1.06 14.36 9.50
N GLY A 157 -1.93 15.26 9.99
CA GLY A 157 -1.52 16.62 10.33
C GLY A 157 -0.43 16.68 11.40
N ALA A 158 -0.57 15.89 12.47
CA ALA A 158 0.44 15.78 13.51
C ALA A 158 1.78 15.22 12.97
N THR A 159 1.70 14.23 12.08
CA THR A 159 2.88 13.63 11.43
C THR A 159 3.63 14.66 10.59
N THR A 160 2.91 15.40 9.74
CA THR A 160 3.52 16.47 8.92
C THR A 160 4.20 17.52 9.80
N ALA A 161 3.59 17.91 10.93
CA ALA A 161 4.19 18.88 11.85
C ALA A 161 5.48 18.35 12.50
N GLN A 162 5.54 17.08 12.88
CA GLN A 162 6.77 16.47 13.43
C GLN A 162 7.87 16.31 12.36
N LEU A 163 7.51 15.93 11.14
CA LEU A 163 8.44 15.84 10.02
C LEU A 163 9.03 17.22 9.67
N ALA A 164 8.21 18.28 9.70
CA ALA A 164 8.70 19.65 9.49
C ALA A 164 9.73 20.09 10.54
N GLN A 165 9.61 19.61 11.78
CA GLN A 165 10.62 19.88 12.82
C GLN A 165 11.94 19.16 12.55
N LEU A 166 11.93 17.91 12.06
CA LEU A 166 13.13 17.20 11.64
C LEU A 166 13.81 17.88 10.44
N ASP A 167 12.99 18.33 9.49
CA ASP A 167 13.47 19.08 8.32
C ASP A 167 14.15 20.41 8.74
N ALA A 168 13.49 21.18 9.61
CA ALA A 168 14.04 22.42 10.16
C ALA A 168 15.32 22.20 10.98
N ALA A 169 15.46 21.06 11.65
CA ALA A 169 16.67 20.66 12.36
C ALA A 169 17.81 20.24 11.39
N GLY A 170 17.56 20.12 10.09
CA GLY A 170 18.53 19.76 9.06
C GLY A 170 19.01 18.30 9.11
N VAL A 171 18.25 17.42 9.75
CA VAL A 171 18.61 16.01 9.92
C VAL A 171 18.06 15.11 8.80
N LEU A 172 17.14 15.61 7.96
CA LEU A 172 16.62 14.88 6.82
C LEU A 172 17.54 15.05 5.61
N VAL A 173 17.82 13.94 4.93
CA VAL A 173 18.68 13.91 3.72
C VAL A 173 18.03 13.04 2.66
N ASP A 174 18.13 13.48 1.40
CA ASP A 174 17.75 12.65 0.26
C ASP A 174 18.64 11.42 0.19
N ARG A 175 18.04 10.27 -0.12
CA ARG A 175 18.75 9.00 -0.27
C ARG A 175 18.30 8.29 -1.52
N SER A 176 19.25 7.55 -2.11
CA SER A 176 18.97 6.46 -3.02
C SER A 176 19.46 5.14 -2.40
N LEU A 177 18.81 4.04 -2.74
CA LEU A 177 19.15 2.70 -2.29
C LEU A 177 19.26 1.80 -3.51
N GLN A 178 20.46 1.26 -3.73
CA GLN A 178 20.64 0.18 -4.71
C GLN A 178 20.25 -1.14 -4.09
N VAL A 179 19.39 -1.88 -4.78
CA VAL A 179 18.86 -3.18 -4.37
C VAL A 179 19.12 -4.18 -5.47
N ILE A 180 19.83 -5.25 -5.14
CA ILE A 180 19.98 -6.40 -6.03
C ILE A 180 18.86 -7.37 -5.73
N LEU A 181 17.99 -7.59 -6.70
CA LEU A 181 16.90 -8.57 -6.59
C LEU A 181 17.44 -9.99 -6.67
N PRO A 182 16.70 -10.99 -6.12
CA PRO A 182 17.11 -12.40 -6.18
C PRO A 182 17.27 -12.98 -7.59
N ASP A 183 16.68 -12.35 -8.60
CA ASP A 183 16.84 -12.69 -10.03
C ASP A 183 18.05 -12.01 -10.68
N GLY A 184 18.86 -11.29 -9.90
CA GLY A 184 20.08 -10.62 -10.34
C GLY A 184 19.86 -9.23 -10.96
N ARG A 185 18.64 -8.71 -11.02
CA ARG A 185 18.36 -7.36 -11.50
C ARG A 185 18.75 -6.31 -10.46
N ASP A 186 19.41 -5.24 -10.91
CA ASP A 186 19.69 -4.08 -10.10
C ASP A 186 18.53 -3.08 -10.16
N LEU A 187 18.07 -2.66 -9.00
CA LEU A 187 17.09 -1.59 -8.85
C LEU A 187 17.70 -0.44 -8.08
N GLU A 188 17.41 0.77 -8.49
CA GLU A 188 17.67 1.96 -7.71
C GLU A 188 16.35 2.57 -7.22
N LEU A 189 16.17 2.57 -5.90
CA LEU A 189 15.07 3.25 -5.24
C LEU A 189 15.53 4.67 -4.92
N HIS A 190 14.76 5.68 -5.35
CA HIS A 190 15.06 7.09 -5.13
C HIS A 190 13.77 7.88 -4.84
N GLY A 191 13.91 9.19 -4.54
CA GLY A 191 12.76 10.06 -4.26
C GLY A 191 12.26 9.94 -2.82
N PHE A 192 13.09 9.46 -1.90
CA PHE A 192 12.78 9.42 -0.48
C PHE A 192 13.90 10.05 0.35
N MET A 193 13.55 10.44 1.56
CA MET A 193 14.43 11.01 2.55
C MET A 193 14.55 10.09 3.76
N THR A 194 15.71 10.15 4.41
CA THR A 194 15.98 9.46 5.68
C THR A 194 16.57 10.42 6.68
N VAL A 195 16.53 10.05 7.96
CA VAL A 195 17.28 10.74 8.99
C VAL A 195 18.76 10.39 8.84
N ASP A 196 19.62 11.41 8.84
CA ASP A 196 21.07 11.23 8.97
C ASP A 196 21.41 11.14 10.45
N GLU A 197 21.84 9.94 10.88
CA GLU A 197 22.11 9.66 12.29
C GLU A 197 23.25 10.52 12.86
N ALA A 198 24.29 10.80 12.05
CA ALA A 198 25.41 11.62 12.50
C ALA A 198 24.98 13.07 12.73
N ARG A 199 24.14 13.62 11.85
CA ARG A 199 23.54 14.95 12.05
C ARG A 199 22.63 14.98 13.27
N LEU A 200 21.81 13.92 13.48
CA LEU A 200 20.93 13.82 14.64
C LEU A 200 21.71 13.80 15.95
N GLN A 201 22.82 13.05 16.02
CA GLN A 201 23.70 12.98 17.18
C GLN A 201 24.47 14.28 17.44
N GLY A 202 24.72 15.08 16.39
CA GLY A 202 25.42 16.37 16.47
C GLY A 202 24.52 17.57 16.80
N LEU A 203 23.22 17.37 17.06
CA LEU A 203 22.30 18.48 17.32
C LEU A 203 22.60 19.18 18.65
N PRO A 204 22.38 20.50 18.73
CA PRO A 204 22.44 21.25 19.99
C PRO A 204 21.40 20.73 21.00
N ALA A 205 21.73 20.82 22.29
CA ALA A 205 20.87 20.30 23.38
C ALA A 205 19.45 20.88 23.34
N ASP A 206 19.31 22.18 23.08
CA ASP A 206 17.98 22.82 23.00
C ASP A 206 17.14 22.26 21.83
N THR A 207 17.76 21.99 20.69
CA THR A 207 17.09 21.37 19.54
C THR A 207 16.67 19.93 19.88
N VAL A 208 17.54 19.15 20.51
CA VAL A 208 17.21 17.78 20.99
C VAL A 208 16.04 17.83 21.95
N HIS A 209 16.04 18.77 22.91
CA HIS A 209 14.95 18.96 23.85
C HIS A 209 13.61 19.27 23.14
N ALA A 210 13.63 20.17 22.16
CA ALA A 210 12.44 20.51 21.36
C ALA A 210 11.89 19.29 20.59
N LEU A 211 12.79 18.55 19.92
CA LEU A 211 12.41 17.31 19.20
C LEU A 211 11.89 16.22 20.13
N HIS A 212 12.45 16.12 21.33
CA HIS A 212 11.97 15.18 22.37
C HIS A 212 10.55 15.54 22.83
N THR A 213 10.33 16.82 23.17
CA THR A 213 9.04 17.29 23.68
C THR A 213 7.92 17.14 22.66
N SER A 214 8.20 17.33 21.37
CA SER A 214 7.23 17.17 20.28
C SER A 214 7.00 15.71 19.84
N GLY A 215 7.85 14.77 20.28
CA GLY A 215 7.85 13.38 19.81
C GLY A 215 8.61 13.14 18.49
N ALA A 216 9.10 14.21 17.81
CA ALA A 216 9.84 14.08 16.55
C ALA A 216 11.14 13.28 16.71
N LEU A 217 11.78 13.32 17.90
CA LEU A 217 12.95 12.50 18.19
C LEU A 217 12.63 11.00 18.20
N THR A 218 11.49 10.62 18.78
CA THR A 218 11.01 9.23 18.77
C THR A 218 10.73 8.76 17.35
N LEU A 219 10.07 9.60 16.52
CA LEU A 219 9.85 9.34 15.10
C LEU A 219 11.18 9.06 14.40
N ALA A 220 12.21 9.90 14.63
CA ALA A 220 13.52 9.75 13.99
C ALA A 220 14.16 8.38 14.30
N TYR A 221 14.16 7.96 15.58
CA TYR A 221 14.75 6.67 15.95
C TYR A 221 13.95 5.46 15.45
N LEU A 222 12.61 5.51 15.49
CA LEU A 222 11.78 4.45 14.95
C LEU A 222 11.95 4.32 13.43
N HIS A 223 12.06 5.46 12.73
CA HIS A 223 12.40 5.47 11.31
C HIS A 223 13.74 4.77 11.06
N LEU A 224 14.82 5.17 11.75
CA LEU A 224 16.13 4.54 11.59
C LEU A 224 16.08 3.02 11.85
N LEU A 225 15.33 2.60 12.88
CA LEU A 225 15.12 1.19 13.19
C LEU A 225 14.42 0.45 12.05
N SER A 226 13.44 1.11 11.39
CA SER A 226 12.66 0.52 10.31
C SER A 226 13.48 0.22 9.05
N LEU A 227 14.58 0.94 8.80
CA LEU A 227 15.37 0.79 7.58
C LEU A 227 15.93 -0.64 7.38
N ARG A 228 16.12 -1.38 8.46
CA ARG A 228 16.52 -2.79 8.39
C ARG A 228 15.50 -3.66 7.65
N GLN A 229 14.23 -3.24 7.59
CA GLN A 229 13.16 -3.98 6.93
C GLN A 229 13.30 -4.00 5.40
N PHE A 230 14.15 -3.15 4.81
CA PHE A 230 14.49 -3.26 3.38
C PHE A 230 15.01 -4.65 3.02
N ARG A 231 15.80 -5.29 3.91
CA ARG A 231 16.29 -6.67 3.69
C ARG A 231 15.13 -7.67 3.63
N GLN A 232 14.14 -7.52 4.51
CA GLN A 232 12.97 -8.39 4.53
C GLN A 232 12.08 -8.15 3.30
N LEU A 233 11.95 -6.89 2.88
CA LEU A 233 11.18 -6.54 1.68
C LEU A 233 11.82 -7.17 0.42
N VAL A 234 13.15 -7.14 0.31
CA VAL A 234 13.90 -7.82 -0.78
C VAL A 234 13.70 -9.34 -0.73
N ALA A 235 13.82 -9.95 0.44
CA ALA A 235 13.59 -11.37 0.62
C ALA A 235 12.16 -11.77 0.22
N ARG A 236 11.16 -10.99 0.66
CA ARG A 236 9.75 -11.20 0.29
C ARG A 236 9.53 -11.12 -1.22
N SER A 237 10.13 -10.13 -1.89
CA SER A 237 10.08 -10.02 -3.36
C SER A 237 10.61 -11.29 -4.04
N GLY A 238 11.71 -11.84 -3.53
CA GLY A 238 12.28 -13.08 -4.06
C GLY A 238 11.41 -14.31 -3.86
N GLU A 239 10.80 -14.46 -2.69
CA GLU A 239 9.89 -15.57 -2.42
C GLU A 239 8.63 -15.51 -3.30
N LEU A 240 8.05 -14.32 -3.48
CA LEU A 240 6.90 -14.13 -4.37
C LEU A 240 7.26 -14.43 -5.83
N ALA A 241 8.45 -14.02 -6.30
CA ALA A 241 8.92 -14.33 -7.64
C ALA A 241 9.11 -15.84 -7.86
N LYS A 242 9.65 -16.57 -6.88
CA LYS A 242 9.78 -18.03 -6.93
C LYS A 242 8.41 -18.73 -6.96
N GLN A 243 7.47 -18.27 -6.13
CA GLN A 243 6.11 -18.80 -6.11
C GLN A 243 5.39 -18.59 -7.45
N ALA A 244 5.52 -17.41 -8.04
CA ALA A 244 4.94 -17.09 -9.35
C ALA A 244 5.53 -18.00 -10.45
N ALA A 245 6.86 -18.18 -10.50
CA ALA A 245 7.52 -19.04 -11.45
C ALA A 245 7.10 -20.52 -11.30
N LEU A 246 6.93 -21.00 -10.06
CA LEU A 246 6.47 -22.36 -9.80
C LEU A 246 5.02 -22.56 -10.26
N GLN A 247 4.14 -21.60 -10.01
CA GLN A 247 2.74 -21.63 -10.45
C GLN A 247 2.65 -21.61 -11.97
N GLU A 248 3.43 -20.79 -12.65
CA GLU A 248 3.49 -20.74 -14.11
C GLU A 248 3.97 -22.07 -14.70
N ALA A 249 5.03 -22.66 -14.14
CA ALA A 249 5.53 -23.97 -14.55
C ALA A 249 4.48 -25.08 -14.37
N GLN A 250 3.72 -25.06 -13.27
CA GLN A 250 2.63 -26.01 -13.01
C GLN A 250 1.47 -25.84 -14.00
N GLN A 251 1.10 -24.60 -14.32
CA GLN A 251 0.06 -24.31 -15.31
C GLN A 251 0.46 -24.79 -16.71
N LEU A 252 1.71 -24.52 -17.13
CA LEU A 252 2.23 -25.01 -18.40
C LEU A 252 2.27 -26.55 -18.46
N ALA A 253 2.67 -27.20 -17.39
CA ALA A 253 2.67 -28.67 -17.31
C ALA A 253 1.25 -29.24 -17.39
N ALA A 254 0.26 -28.60 -16.74
CA ALA A 254 -1.14 -29.00 -16.80
C ALA A 254 -1.73 -28.84 -18.21
N LEU A 255 -1.40 -27.74 -18.90
CA LEU A 255 -1.83 -27.51 -20.29
C LEU A 255 -1.22 -28.55 -21.25
N ASN A 256 0.08 -28.84 -21.11
CA ASN A 256 0.76 -29.83 -21.92
C ASN A 256 0.30 -31.28 -21.63
N GLY A 257 -0.09 -31.57 -20.38
CA GLY A 257 -0.67 -32.87 -20.01
C GLY A 257 -2.09 -33.08 -20.51
N GLN A 258 -2.84 -32.03 -20.82
CA GLN A 258 -4.18 -32.11 -21.44
C GLN A 258 -4.13 -32.19 -22.96
N ALA A 259 -3.02 -31.83 -23.61
CA ALA A 259 -2.77 -32.11 -25.01
C ALA A 259 -2.38 -33.60 -25.13
N GLY A 260 -3.39 -34.48 -25.09
CA GLY A 260 -3.20 -35.91 -25.37
C GLY A 260 -2.56 -36.12 -26.76
N PRO A 261 -1.97 -37.29 -27.04
CA PRO A 261 -1.24 -37.54 -28.28
C PRO A 261 -2.22 -37.37 -29.45
N LEU A 262 -2.10 -36.27 -30.16
CA LEU A 262 -2.76 -36.09 -31.44
C LEU A 262 -2.15 -37.06 -32.44
N ALA A 263 -2.96 -38.07 -32.76
CA ALA A 263 -2.94 -38.84 -34.01
C ALA A 263 -1.61 -39.51 -34.38
N GLN A 264 -1.51 -40.78 -34.08
CA GLN A 264 -0.78 -41.66 -34.94
C GLN A 264 -1.32 -41.49 -36.36
N ALA A 265 -0.51 -40.91 -37.22
CA ALA A 265 -0.81 -40.76 -38.65
C ALA A 265 -1.18 -42.13 -39.23
N GLU A 266 -2.36 -42.26 -39.79
CA GLU A 266 -2.74 -43.36 -40.65
C GLU A 266 -1.66 -43.55 -41.72
N SER A 267 -1.00 -44.71 -41.70
CA SER A 267 -0.14 -45.14 -42.78
C SER A 267 -1.04 -45.49 -43.97
N VAL A 268 -1.08 -44.60 -44.94
CA VAL A 268 -1.72 -44.88 -46.25
C VAL A 268 -0.86 -45.94 -46.94
N ALA A 269 -1.38 -47.17 -46.99
CA ALA A 269 -0.82 -48.24 -47.79
C ALA A 269 -0.98 -47.93 -49.26
N VAL A 270 0.12 -47.78 -50.00
CA VAL A 270 0.16 -47.65 -51.46
C VAL A 270 -0.07 -49.06 -52.07
N PRO A 271 -1.08 -49.24 -52.95
CA PRO A 271 -1.27 -50.54 -53.62
C PRO A 271 -0.21 -50.77 -54.68
N ALA A 272 0.41 -51.98 -54.65
CA ALA A 272 1.38 -52.41 -55.63
C ALA A 272 0.76 -52.58 -57.02
N ALA A 273 1.35 -51.92 -57.99
CA ALA A 273 1.01 -52.09 -59.42
C ALA A 273 1.41 -53.49 -59.91
N LYS A 274 0.47 -54.24 -60.50
CA LYS A 274 0.71 -55.48 -61.23
C LYS A 274 1.21 -55.14 -62.62
N THR A 275 2.43 -55.63 -62.93
CA THR A 275 2.97 -55.72 -64.31
C THR A 275 2.43 -56.96 -64.97
N THR A 276 1.89 -56.75 -66.12
CA THR A 276 1.83 -57.81 -67.18
C THR A 276 2.46 -57.26 -68.42
#